data_b2b56f9f5086b4ef3ff4f62b5f92ecc0
#
_entry.id   b2b56f9f5086b4ef3ff4f62b5f92ecc0
#
_cell.length_a   1.000
_cell.length_b   1.000
_cell.length_c   1.000
_cell.angle_alpha   90.00
_cell.angle_beta   90.00
_cell.angle_gamma   90.00
#
_symmetry.space_group_name_H-M   'P 1'
#
loop_
_entity.id
_entity.type
_entity.pdbx_description
1 polymer ?
#
loop_
_entity_poly.entity_id
_entity_poly.type
_entity_poly.pdbx_seq_one_letter_code
_entity_poly.pdbx_strand_id
1 'polypeptide(L)'
;MERREEIIRLWFRMWLEKTDLGIADIFDPGAVYVESWGPEYRGREKIRLWFEEWNTRGTVRRWDIRRFFHSGDRTAVEWYFENTVAGGRVEKFEGMSLIRWTGAGTIAFLQEFGCNVDRYDPYRDGPVPRFREEGARWF
;
A
#
# COMPACT_ATOMS: atom_id res chain seq x y z
N MET A 1 18.71 2.41 -8.32
CA MET A 1 18.02 2.76 -7.06
C MET A 1 17.10 3.92 -7.27
N GLU A 2 17.60 5.01 -7.79
CA GLU A 2 16.81 6.21 -8.06
C GLU A 2 15.60 5.94 -8.97
N ARG A 3 15.79 5.18 -10.05
CA ARG A 3 14.69 4.83 -10.96
C ARG A 3 13.60 4.02 -10.26
N ARG A 4 13.96 3.11 -9.37
CA ARG A 4 13.01 2.32 -8.58
C ARG A 4 12.18 3.22 -7.66
N GLU A 5 12.82 4.19 -7.01
CA GLU A 5 12.14 5.14 -6.14
C GLU A 5 11.19 6.05 -6.93
N GLU A 6 11.58 6.47 -8.13
CA GLU A 6 10.71 7.24 -9.02
C GLU A 6 9.45 6.46 -9.41
N ILE A 7 9.58 5.18 -9.72
CA ILE A 7 8.46 4.31 -10.06
C ILE A 7 7.50 4.17 -8.87
N ILE A 8 8.03 3.99 -7.67
CA ILE A 8 7.21 3.88 -6.46
C ILE A 8 6.48 5.20 -6.19
N ARG A 9 7.17 6.34 -6.32
CA ARG A 9 6.55 7.66 -6.17
C ARG A 9 5.45 7.88 -7.21
N LEU A 10 5.67 7.45 -8.44
CA LEU A 10 4.68 7.54 -9.51
C LEU A 10 3.44 6.70 -9.19
N TRP A 11 3.63 5.48 -8.69
CA TRP A 11 2.52 4.60 -8.29
C TRP A 11 1.66 5.26 -7.20
N PHE A 12 2.27 5.80 -6.16
CA PHE A 12 1.54 6.48 -5.09
C PHE A 12 0.83 7.72 -5.60
N ARG A 13 1.46 8.47 -6.50
CA ARG A 13 0.86 9.66 -7.12
C ARG A 13 -0.39 9.32 -7.95
N MET A 14 -0.39 8.19 -8.63
CA MET A 14 -1.58 7.73 -9.37
C MET A 14 -2.81 7.63 -8.46
N TRP A 15 -2.63 7.10 -7.27
CA TRP A 15 -3.71 6.98 -6.28
C TRP A 15 -4.16 8.34 -5.75
N LEU A 16 -3.22 9.22 -5.46
CA LEU A 16 -3.54 10.57 -4.98
C LEU A 16 -4.29 11.39 -6.03
N GLU A 17 -3.97 11.21 -7.30
CA GLU A 17 -4.59 11.93 -8.42
C GLU A 17 -5.77 11.18 -9.05
N LYS A 18 -6.03 9.95 -8.65
CA LYS A 18 -7.05 9.06 -9.24
C LYS A 18 -6.86 8.88 -10.75
N THR A 19 -5.63 8.86 -11.21
CA THR A 19 -5.30 8.84 -12.62
C THR A 19 -4.24 7.81 -12.93
N ASP A 20 -4.49 6.95 -13.90
CA ASP A 20 -3.49 6.04 -14.44
C ASP A 20 -2.45 6.85 -15.21
N LEU A 21 -1.26 6.96 -14.63
CA LEU A 21 -0.13 7.68 -15.23
C LEU A 21 0.91 6.71 -15.80
N GLY A 22 0.53 5.46 -16.04
CA GLY A 22 1.42 4.48 -16.63
C GLY A 22 1.50 3.14 -15.88
N ILE A 23 0.37 2.60 -15.41
CA ILE A 23 0.31 1.27 -14.81
C ILE A 23 0.95 0.25 -15.75
N ALA A 24 0.66 0.36 -17.05
CA ALA A 24 1.19 -0.55 -18.08
C ALA A 24 2.72 -0.43 -18.24
N ASP A 25 3.31 0.67 -17.81
CA ASP A 25 4.76 0.92 -17.97
C ASP A 25 5.55 0.50 -16.74
N ILE A 26 4.95 0.55 -15.54
CA ILE A 26 5.66 0.27 -14.30
C ILE A 26 5.49 -1.16 -13.78
N PHE A 27 4.40 -1.83 -14.15
CA PHE A 27 4.15 -3.22 -13.75
C PHE A 27 4.45 -4.18 -14.90
N ASP A 28 5.13 -5.28 -14.57
CA ASP A 28 5.31 -6.37 -15.52
C ASP A 28 3.94 -6.95 -15.91
N PRO A 29 3.75 -7.46 -17.15
CA PRO A 29 2.48 -8.06 -17.54
C PRO A 29 1.97 -9.14 -16.59
N GLY A 30 2.87 -9.93 -15.99
CA GLY A 30 2.54 -10.97 -15.03
C GLY A 30 2.64 -10.54 -13.57
N ALA A 31 2.71 -9.24 -13.27
CA ALA A 31 2.86 -8.73 -11.91
C ALA A 31 1.75 -9.21 -10.99
N VAL A 32 2.11 -9.43 -9.72
CA VAL A 32 1.16 -9.80 -8.66
C VAL A 32 1.18 -8.71 -7.59
N TYR A 33 0.00 -8.29 -7.17
CA TYR A 33 -0.18 -7.28 -6.13
C TYR A 33 -1.01 -7.87 -4.99
N VAL A 34 -0.51 -7.78 -3.76
CA VAL A 34 -1.20 -8.33 -2.57
C VAL A 34 -1.49 -7.20 -1.59
N GLU A 35 -2.76 -7.01 -1.26
CA GLU A 35 -3.16 -6.05 -0.23
C GLU A 35 -2.99 -6.64 1.17
N SER A 36 -2.78 -5.78 2.18
CA SER A 36 -2.55 -6.17 3.58
C SER A 36 -3.60 -7.11 4.14
N TRP A 37 -4.85 -6.99 3.69
CA TRP A 37 -5.97 -7.76 4.24
C TRP A 37 -6.36 -8.99 3.41
N GLY A 38 -5.57 -9.32 2.37
CA GLY A 38 -5.66 -10.59 1.66
C GLY A 38 -5.95 -10.59 0.17
N PRO A 39 -6.63 -9.62 -0.44
CA PRO A 39 -6.88 -9.62 -1.88
C PRO A 39 -5.58 -9.67 -2.67
N GLU A 40 -5.58 -10.52 -3.70
CA GLU A 40 -4.42 -10.73 -4.55
C GLU A 40 -4.84 -10.53 -6.00
N TYR A 41 -4.15 -9.64 -6.69
CA TYR A 41 -4.42 -9.33 -8.09
C TYR A 41 -3.29 -9.88 -8.94
N ARG A 42 -3.60 -10.89 -9.76
CA ARG A 42 -2.62 -11.59 -10.59
C ARG A 42 -2.69 -11.08 -12.00
N GLY A 43 -1.63 -10.41 -12.43
CA GLY A 43 -1.49 -9.80 -13.73
C GLY A 43 -1.77 -8.31 -13.71
N ARG A 44 -1.00 -7.60 -14.50
CA ARG A 44 -1.08 -6.13 -14.63
C ARG A 44 -2.49 -5.64 -14.96
N GLU A 45 -3.21 -6.39 -15.79
CA GLU A 45 -4.57 -6.01 -16.17
C GLU A 45 -5.53 -6.02 -14.97
N LYS A 46 -5.40 -6.98 -14.07
CA LYS A 46 -6.22 -7.02 -12.86
C LYS A 46 -5.85 -5.92 -11.88
N ILE A 47 -4.59 -5.56 -11.80
CA ILE A 47 -4.14 -4.41 -11.01
C ILE A 47 -4.80 -3.14 -11.53
N ARG A 48 -4.84 -2.95 -12.84
CA ARG A 48 -5.51 -1.81 -13.48
C ARG A 48 -7.01 -1.79 -13.20
N LEU A 49 -7.69 -2.94 -13.32
CA LEU A 49 -9.13 -3.06 -13.04
C LEU A 49 -9.43 -2.71 -11.57
N TRP A 50 -8.64 -3.21 -10.65
CA TRP A 50 -8.76 -2.88 -9.22
C TRP A 50 -8.53 -1.38 -8.99
N PHE A 51 -7.50 -0.80 -9.56
CA PHE A 51 -7.22 0.62 -9.45
C PHE A 51 -8.44 1.46 -9.92
N GLU A 52 -8.99 1.15 -11.07
CA GLU A 52 -10.14 1.87 -11.62
C GLU A 52 -11.38 1.72 -10.74
N GLU A 53 -11.70 0.50 -10.33
CA GLU A 53 -12.89 0.23 -9.52
C GLU A 53 -12.78 0.91 -8.15
N TRP A 54 -11.67 0.73 -7.45
CA TRP A 54 -11.51 1.30 -6.11
C TRP A 54 -11.67 2.82 -6.12
N ASN A 55 -11.12 3.50 -7.12
CA ASN A 55 -11.19 4.94 -7.23
C ASN A 55 -12.58 5.48 -7.59
N THR A 56 -13.54 4.62 -7.92
CA THR A 56 -14.94 5.02 -8.07
C THR A 56 -15.66 5.18 -6.74
N ARG A 57 -15.15 4.54 -5.67
CA ARG A 57 -15.81 4.50 -4.35
C ARG A 57 -14.95 5.02 -3.21
N GLY A 58 -13.70 5.31 -3.44
CA GLY A 58 -12.77 5.78 -2.42
C GLY A 58 -11.87 6.89 -2.94
N THR A 59 -11.24 7.59 -2.00
CA THR A 59 -10.26 8.64 -2.31
C THR A 59 -9.07 8.47 -1.39
N VAL A 60 -7.89 8.27 -1.95
CA VAL A 60 -6.64 8.31 -1.20
C VAL A 60 -6.32 9.77 -0.91
N ARG A 61 -6.24 10.12 0.39
CA ARG A 61 -5.98 11.49 0.81
C ARG A 61 -4.50 11.77 1.01
N ARG A 62 -3.79 10.80 1.58
CA ARG A 62 -2.36 10.89 1.83
C ARG A 62 -1.73 9.52 1.64
N TRP A 63 -0.57 9.52 1.05
CA TRP A 63 0.29 8.34 0.97
C TRP A 63 1.71 8.83 1.02
N ASP A 64 2.20 9.06 2.23
CA ASP A 64 3.48 9.71 2.48
C ASP A 64 4.58 8.66 2.58
N ILE A 65 5.60 8.78 1.75
CA ILE A 65 6.77 7.92 1.83
C ILE A 65 7.70 8.45 2.92
N ARG A 66 8.10 7.55 3.84
CA ARG A 66 9.05 7.88 4.91
C ARG A 66 10.46 7.54 4.51
N ARG A 67 10.68 6.34 3.99
CA ARG A 67 12.02 5.90 3.54
C ARG A 67 11.95 4.67 2.66
N PHE A 68 13.04 4.46 1.91
CA PHE A 68 13.24 3.29 1.07
C PHE A 68 14.37 2.41 1.62
N PHE A 69 14.23 1.10 1.44
CA PHE A 69 15.27 0.13 1.75
C PHE A 69 15.47 -0.77 0.53
N HIS A 70 16.67 -0.80 -0.01
CA HIS A 70 16.99 -1.60 -1.19
C HIS A 70 17.91 -2.75 -0.85
N SER A 71 17.62 -3.94 -1.41
CA SER A 71 18.47 -5.12 -1.27
C SER A 71 18.31 -5.99 -2.50
N GLY A 72 19.33 -6.05 -3.36
CA GLY A 72 19.27 -6.83 -4.59
C GLY A 72 18.14 -6.41 -5.50
N ASP A 73 17.27 -7.37 -5.86
CA ASP A 73 16.11 -7.13 -6.70
C ASP A 73 14.86 -6.72 -5.89
N ARG A 74 15.04 -6.33 -4.64
CA ARG A 74 13.93 -5.97 -3.75
C ARG A 74 14.07 -4.56 -3.21
N THR A 75 12.90 -3.93 -3.00
CA THR A 75 12.79 -2.64 -2.32
C THR A 75 11.65 -2.73 -1.32
N ALA A 76 11.91 -2.26 -0.11
CA ALA A 76 10.84 -2.01 0.86
C ALA A 76 10.66 -0.50 0.98
N VAL A 77 9.43 -0.03 0.97
CA VAL A 77 9.10 1.38 1.17
C VAL A 77 8.21 1.52 2.39
N GLU A 78 8.63 2.35 3.33
CA GLU A 78 7.88 2.65 4.56
C GLU A 78 7.01 3.88 4.30
N TRP A 79 5.73 3.82 4.72
CA TRP A 79 4.78 4.89 4.40
C TRP A 79 3.70 5.07 5.46
N TYR A 80 3.02 6.22 5.38
CA TYR A 80 1.79 6.54 6.07
C TYR A 80 0.67 6.72 5.06
N PHE A 81 -0.53 6.23 5.36
CA PHE A 81 -1.65 6.20 4.43
C PHE A 81 -2.95 6.71 5.09
N GLU A 82 -3.70 7.51 4.34
CA GLU A 82 -5.07 7.92 4.69
C GLU A 82 -5.98 7.83 3.47
N ASN A 83 -7.18 7.32 3.68
CA ASN A 83 -8.21 7.35 2.65
C ASN A 83 -9.57 7.77 3.23
N THR A 84 -10.49 8.09 2.32
CA THR A 84 -11.92 8.20 2.60
C THR A 84 -12.62 7.21 1.70
N VAL A 85 -13.47 6.36 2.27
CA VAL A 85 -14.25 5.37 1.53
C VAL A 85 -15.75 5.67 1.63
N ALA A 86 -16.57 4.87 0.94
CA ALA A 86 -18.02 5.03 0.89
C ALA A 86 -18.62 5.29 2.29
N GLY A 87 -19.52 6.27 2.39
CA GLY A 87 -20.10 6.70 3.66
C GLY A 87 -19.27 7.70 4.44
N GLY A 88 -18.17 8.18 3.88
CA GLY A 88 -17.30 9.18 4.51
C GLY A 88 -16.38 8.61 5.58
N ARG A 89 -16.27 7.30 5.70
CA ARG A 89 -15.35 6.66 6.66
C ARG A 89 -13.90 6.96 6.28
N VAL A 90 -13.14 7.42 7.24
CA VAL A 90 -11.70 7.67 7.09
C VAL A 90 -10.92 6.50 7.66
N GLU A 91 -10.00 5.96 6.88
CA GLU A 91 -9.07 4.92 7.33
C GLU A 91 -7.67 5.50 7.37
N LYS A 92 -6.93 5.20 8.44
CA LYS A 92 -5.54 5.65 8.63
C LYS A 92 -4.71 4.48 9.08
N PHE A 93 -3.60 4.26 8.42
CA PHE A 93 -2.65 3.23 8.85
C PHE A 93 -1.26 3.54 8.30
N GLU A 94 -0.27 2.90 8.88
CA GLU A 94 1.10 2.96 8.40
C GLU A 94 1.56 1.56 8.02
N GLY A 95 2.63 1.46 7.27
CA GLY A 95 3.12 0.16 6.87
C GLY A 95 4.27 0.23 5.90
N MET A 96 4.43 -0.88 5.20
CA MET A 96 5.48 -1.04 4.21
C MET A 96 4.93 -1.79 3.00
N SER A 97 5.47 -1.49 1.83
CA SER A 97 5.30 -2.32 0.65
C SER A 97 6.61 -3.01 0.35
N LEU A 98 6.56 -4.31 0.10
CA LEU A 98 7.71 -5.08 -0.36
C LEU A 98 7.57 -5.31 -1.86
N ILE A 99 8.57 -4.89 -2.62
CA ILE A 99 8.55 -4.90 -4.07
C ILE A 99 9.69 -5.77 -4.59
N ARG A 100 9.38 -6.66 -5.54
CA ARG A 100 10.41 -7.38 -6.31
C ARG A 100 10.38 -6.85 -7.74
N TRP A 101 11.56 -6.59 -8.26
CA TRP A 101 11.75 -6.02 -9.59
C TRP A 101 12.12 -7.07 -10.62
N THR A 102 11.70 -6.87 -11.86
CA THR A 102 12.20 -7.64 -13.00
C THR A 102 13.57 -7.12 -13.43
N GLY A 103 14.27 -7.88 -14.26
CA GLY A 103 15.51 -7.42 -14.87
C GLY A 103 15.34 -6.21 -15.78
N ALA A 104 14.13 -5.97 -16.28
CA ALA A 104 13.80 -4.79 -17.09
C ALA A 104 13.47 -3.55 -16.24
N GLY A 105 13.42 -3.68 -14.92
CA GLY A 105 13.15 -2.55 -14.03
C GLY A 105 11.68 -2.28 -13.78
N THR A 106 10.80 -3.23 -14.08
CA THR A 106 9.37 -3.14 -13.78
C THR A 106 9.05 -3.92 -12.51
N ILE A 107 7.89 -3.65 -11.92
CA ILE A 107 7.43 -4.35 -10.71
C ILE A 107 6.90 -5.73 -11.09
N ALA A 108 7.52 -6.77 -10.54
CA ALA A 108 7.07 -8.16 -10.72
C ALA A 108 6.12 -8.58 -9.60
N PHE A 109 6.30 -8.04 -8.41
CA PHE A 109 5.53 -8.40 -7.23
C PHE A 109 5.53 -7.23 -6.26
N LEU A 110 4.38 -6.96 -5.65
CA LEU A 110 4.26 -5.98 -4.59
C LEU A 110 3.30 -6.51 -3.53
N GLN A 111 3.72 -6.49 -2.28
CA GLN A 111 2.87 -6.88 -1.15
C GLN A 111 2.89 -5.78 -0.10
N GLU A 112 1.71 -5.44 0.40
CA GLU A 112 1.52 -4.43 1.43
C GLU A 112 1.40 -5.08 2.80
N PHE A 113 2.00 -4.45 3.81
CA PHE A 113 1.93 -4.85 5.22
C PHE A 113 1.51 -3.61 6.01
N GLY A 114 0.32 -3.64 6.54
CA GLY A 114 -0.24 -2.49 7.27
C GLY A 114 -0.22 -2.68 8.78
N CYS A 115 -0.28 -1.57 9.50
CA CYS A 115 -0.33 -1.54 10.96
C CYS A 115 -1.19 -0.36 11.43
N ASN A 116 -1.94 -0.55 12.51
CA ASN A 116 -2.73 0.51 13.12
C ASN A 116 -1.85 1.67 13.60
N VAL A 117 -2.33 2.89 13.42
CA VAL A 117 -1.66 4.09 13.94
C VAL A 117 -2.11 4.44 15.35
N ASP A 118 -3.26 3.94 15.78
CA ASP A 118 -3.81 4.21 17.10
C ASP A 118 -3.17 3.27 18.12
N ARG A 119 -1.98 3.68 18.58
CA ARG A 119 -1.19 2.93 19.55
C ARG A 119 -1.72 3.14 20.96
N TYR A 120 -1.68 2.10 21.78
CA TYR A 120 -2.04 2.18 23.18
C TYR A 120 -1.28 1.13 23.97
N ASP A 121 -1.15 1.37 25.28
CA ASP A 121 -0.52 0.41 26.19
C ASP A 121 -1.61 -0.33 26.96
N PRO A 122 -1.80 -1.65 26.72
CA PRO A 122 -2.78 -2.44 27.47
C PRO A 122 -2.50 -2.49 28.96
N TYR A 123 -1.28 -2.24 29.38
CA TYR A 123 -0.84 -2.30 30.78
C TYR A 123 -0.67 -0.92 31.42
N ARG A 124 -1.27 0.13 30.84
CA ARG A 124 -1.14 1.48 31.33
C ARG A 124 -1.56 1.63 32.80
N ASP A 125 -2.57 0.87 33.22
CA ASP A 125 -3.18 1.00 34.55
C ASP A 125 -2.74 -0.12 35.52
N GLY A 126 -1.76 -0.96 35.16
CA GLY A 126 -1.24 -1.99 36.03
C GLY A 126 -1.01 -3.34 35.34
N PRO A 127 -0.87 -4.44 36.11
CA PRO A 127 -0.47 -5.73 35.59
C PRO A 127 -1.59 -6.52 34.91
N VAL A 128 -2.82 -6.02 34.91
CA VAL A 128 -3.95 -6.64 34.21
C VAL A 128 -4.17 -5.87 32.91
N PRO A 129 -4.01 -6.52 31.74
CA PRO A 129 -4.12 -5.82 30.45
C PRO A 129 -5.57 -5.45 30.13
N ARG A 130 -5.73 -4.32 29.49
CA ARG A 130 -7.01 -3.89 28.92
C ARG A 130 -6.82 -3.68 27.42
N PHE A 131 -7.35 -4.62 26.64
CA PHE A 131 -7.31 -4.54 25.19
C PHE A 131 -8.56 -3.87 24.65
N ARG A 132 -8.39 -3.09 23.57
CA ARG A 132 -9.51 -2.57 22.80
C ARG A 132 -10.12 -3.73 22.00
N GLU A 133 -11.45 -3.73 21.87
CA GLU A 133 -12.16 -4.74 21.09
C GLU A 133 -12.07 -4.52 19.58
N GLU A 134 -11.53 -3.40 19.17
CA GLU A 134 -11.39 -3.02 17.77
C GLU A 134 -10.35 -3.88 17.09
N GLY A 135 -10.78 -4.78 16.21
CA GLY A 135 -9.88 -5.49 15.32
C GLY A 135 -9.32 -4.57 14.23
N ALA A 136 -8.25 -4.99 13.60
CA ALA A 136 -7.75 -4.32 12.42
C ALA A 136 -8.76 -4.50 11.28
N ARG A 137 -9.17 -3.41 10.64
CA ARG A 137 -10.23 -3.45 9.61
C ARG A 137 -9.69 -3.68 8.20
N TRP A 138 -8.39 -3.64 8.03
CA TRP A 138 -7.72 -3.68 6.74
C TRP A 138 -6.75 -4.87 6.62
N PHE A 139 -6.78 -5.78 7.57
CA PHE A 139 -6.14 -7.09 7.49
C PHE A 139 -6.81 -8.12 8.40
#